data_f4aff6c12059097a9233aa77ab8a58db
#
_entry.id   f4aff6c12059097a9233aa77ab8a58db
#
_cell.length_a   1.000
_cell.length_b   1.000
_cell.length_c   1.000
_cell.angle_alpha   90.00
_cell.angle_beta   90.00
_cell.angle_gamma   90.00
#
_symmetry.space_group_name_H-M   'P 1'
#
loop_
_entity.id
_entity.type
_entity.pdbx_description
1 polymer ?
#
loop_
_entity_poly.entity_id
_entity_poly.type
_entity_poly.pdbx_seq_one_letter_code
_entity_poly.pdbx_strand_id
1 'polypeptide(L)'
;MLLWLDSHPEDRARIQSDPLFLQRCVHESLRLHPASPVNWRKAMCPVSLSSGRAIAEGDRVISDLHAANREPSVFGADADSFNPHRTLPAGTLPFGHTFGTGVHSCLGRDLDGGVIAREGADPATHQYGIITMFVRTILAAGARLDTDDPPELATYTARPNWGRYPVVFDRSLTWQ
;
A
#
# COMPACT_ATOMS: atom_id res chain seq x y z
N MET A 1 8.31 -2.64 -3.12
CA MET A 1 9.19 -1.50 -2.79
C MET A 1 10.67 -1.87 -2.86
N LEU A 2 11.22 -2.88 -2.17
CA LEU A 2 12.67 -3.17 -2.21
C LEU A 2 13.16 -3.44 -3.63
N LEU A 3 12.45 -4.27 -4.41
CA LEU A 3 12.79 -4.52 -5.82
C LEU A 3 12.89 -3.22 -6.65
N TRP A 4 12.01 -2.26 -6.40
CA TRP A 4 12.07 -0.95 -7.04
C TRP A 4 13.33 -0.20 -6.62
N LEU A 5 13.57 -0.08 -5.32
CA LEU A 5 14.71 0.66 -4.78
C LEU A 5 16.06 0.07 -5.20
N ASP A 6 16.13 -1.25 -5.41
CA ASP A 6 17.35 -1.91 -5.89
C ASP A 6 17.64 -1.62 -7.37
N SER A 7 16.58 -1.35 -8.16
CA SER A 7 16.70 -0.98 -9.57
C SER A 7 16.68 0.54 -9.83
N HIS A 8 16.40 1.37 -8.80
CA HIS A 8 16.33 2.85 -8.87
C HIS A 8 17.18 3.47 -7.76
N PRO A 9 18.50 3.55 -7.96
CA PRO A 9 19.43 4.06 -6.93
C PRO A 9 19.15 5.52 -6.53
N GLU A 10 18.62 6.34 -7.44
CA GLU A 10 18.20 7.71 -7.16
C GLU A 10 17.05 7.78 -6.15
N ASP A 11 16.04 6.90 -6.28
CA ASP A 11 14.95 6.81 -5.31
C ASP A 11 15.44 6.23 -3.99
N ARG A 12 16.35 5.25 -4.03
CA ARG A 12 16.99 4.71 -2.83
C ARG A 12 17.78 5.78 -2.07
N ALA A 13 18.50 6.66 -2.77
CA ALA A 13 19.18 7.79 -2.14
C ALA A 13 18.17 8.80 -1.59
N ARG A 14 17.11 9.11 -2.35
CA ARG A 14 16.10 10.08 -1.97
C ARG A 14 15.38 9.73 -0.68
N ILE A 15 14.97 8.48 -0.48
CA ILE A 15 14.25 8.06 0.75
C ILE A 15 15.05 8.29 2.04
N GLN A 16 16.38 8.46 1.97
CA GLN A 16 17.21 8.74 3.15
C GLN A 16 16.99 10.17 3.67
N SER A 17 16.72 11.13 2.79
CA SER A 17 16.58 12.55 3.10
C SER A 17 15.18 13.10 2.94
N ASP A 18 14.29 12.38 2.23
CA ASP A 18 12.90 12.77 1.94
C ASP A 18 11.91 11.75 2.54
N PRO A 19 11.52 11.91 3.81
CA PRO A 19 10.60 10.98 4.45
C PRO A 19 9.17 11.07 3.88
N LEU A 20 8.78 12.19 3.24
CA LEU A 20 7.50 12.30 2.54
C LEU A 20 7.49 11.42 1.29
N PHE A 21 8.61 11.37 0.56
CA PHE A 21 8.74 10.45 -0.57
C PHE A 21 8.76 8.99 -0.11
N LEU A 22 9.41 8.68 1.01
CA LEU A 22 9.34 7.34 1.60
C LEU A 22 7.90 6.95 1.92
N GLN A 23 7.10 7.85 2.49
CA GLN A 23 5.68 7.57 2.73
C GLN A 23 4.91 7.31 1.42
N ARG A 24 5.22 8.02 0.35
CA ARG A 24 4.64 7.73 -0.98
C ARG A 24 4.97 6.33 -1.47
N CYS A 25 6.22 5.89 -1.28
CA CYS A 25 6.62 4.51 -1.60
C CYS A 25 5.83 3.49 -0.77
N VAL A 26 5.62 3.77 0.52
CA VAL A 26 4.80 2.92 1.40
C VAL A 26 3.35 2.89 0.96
N HIS A 27 2.76 4.04 0.63
CA HIS A 27 1.38 4.10 0.14
C HIS A 27 1.20 3.33 -1.16
N GLU A 28 2.15 3.40 -2.08
CA GLU A 28 2.11 2.62 -3.34
C GLU A 28 2.24 1.12 -3.08
N SER A 29 3.06 0.71 -2.11
CA SER A 29 3.10 -0.68 -1.65
C SER A 29 1.77 -1.14 -1.06
N LEU A 30 1.14 -0.31 -0.22
CA LEU A 30 -0.16 -0.60 0.38
C LEU A 30 -1.26 -0.71 -0.68
N ARG A 31 -1.23 0.15 -1.71
CA ARG A 31 -2.16 0.08 -2.84
C ARG A 31 -2.07 -1.28 -3.53
N LEU A 32 -0.86 -1.71 -3.86
CA LEU A 32 -0.63 -2.97 -4.58
C LEU A 32 -0.86 -4.22 -3.70
N HIS A 33 -0.64 -4.11 -2.41
CA HIS A 33 -0.68 -5.24 -1.48
C HIS A 33 -1.59 -4.96 -0.27
N PRO A 34 -2.91 -4.80 -0.49
CA PRO A 34 -3.84 -4.60 0.60
C PRO A 34 -3.85 -5.81 1.54
N ALA A 35 -3.75 -5.59 2.84
CA ALA A 35 -3.78 -6.66 3.84
C ALA A 35 -5.09 -7.47 3.79
N SER A 36 -6.19 -6.81 3.43
CA SER A 36 -7.47 -7.44 3.14
C SER A 36 -7.83 -7.19 1.68
N PRO A 37 -7.50 -8.10 0.74
CA PRO A 37 -7.72 -7.90 -0.69
C PRO A 37 -9.20 -7.86 -1.07
N VAL A 38 -10.08 -8.37 -0.22
CA VAL A 38 -11.53 -8.36 -0.41
C VAL A 38 -12.25 -7.97 0.88
N ASN A 39 -13.38 -7.30 0.74
CA ASN A 39 -14.32 -7.03 1.82
C ASN A 39 -15.67 -7.71 1.56
N TRP A 40 -16.17 -8.39 2.59
CA TRP A 40 -17.48 -9.04 2.54
C TRP A 40 -18.55 -8.13 3.12
N ARG A 41 -19.70 -8.09 2.44
CA ARG A 41 -20.90 -7.37 2.89
C ARG A 41 -22.12 -8.24 2.70
N LYS A 42 -23.18 -7.93 3.42
CA LYS A 42 -24.52 -8.47 3.21
C LYS A 42 -25.44 -7.30 2.88
N ALA A 43 -26.20 -7.42 1.80
CA ALA A 43 -27.18 -6.42 1.44
C ALA A 43 -28.33 -6.46 2.47
N MET A 44 -28.60 -5.34 3.11
CA MET A 44 -29.68 -5.21 4.09
C MET A 44 -31.00 -4.74 3.45
N CYS A 45 -30.97 -4.34 2.20
CA CYS A 45 -32.10 -3.98 1.36
C CYS A 45 -31.72 -4.16 -0.11
N PRO A 46 -32.69 -4.26 -1.04
CA PRO A 46 -32.41 -4.31 -2.46
C PRO A 46 -31.64 -3.05 -2.92
N VAL A 47 -30.63 -3.21 -3.75
CA VAL A 47 -29.80 -2.14 -4.31
C VAL A 47 -29.61 -2.37 -5.82
N SER A 48 -29.71 -1.29 -6.60
CA SER A 48 -29.31 -1.32 -8.01
C SER A 48 -27.99 -0.60 -8.20
N LEU A 49 -27.03 -1.25 -8.82
CA LEU A 49 -25.75 -0.66 -9.16
C LEU A 49 -25.88 0.23 -10.40
N SER A 50 -24.97 1.17 -10.58
CA SER A 50 -24.89 2.05 -11.77
C SER A 50 -24.75 1.27 -13.09
N SER A 51 -24.22 0.03 -13.02
CA SER A 51 -24.15 -0.90 -14.15
C SER A 51 -25.50 -1.53 -14.52
N GLY A 52 -26.58 -1.23 -13.79
CA GLY A 52 -27.90 -1.85 -13.95
C GLY A 52 -28.04 -3.21 -13.24
N ARG A 53 -27.01 -3.75 -12.62
CA ARG A 53 -27.08 -5.00 -11.87
C ARG A 53 -27.84 -4.79 -10.57
N ALA A 54 -28.84 -5.64 -10.31
CA ALA A 54 -29.59 -5.67 -9.05
C ALA A 54 -28.90 -6.59 -8.04
N ILE A 55 -28.95 -6.18 -6.78
CA ILE A 55 -28.53 -6.95 -5.60
C ILE A 55 -29.79 -7.08 -4.74
N ALA A 56 -30.19 -8.30 -4.41
CA ALA A 56 -31.34 -8.55 -3.54
C ALA A 56 -30.97 -8.39 -2.06
N GLU A 57 -31.98 -8.15 -1.23
CA GLU A 57 -31.80 -8.24 0.22
C GLU A 57 -31.31 -9.63 0.62
N GLY A 58 -30.33 -9.65 1.51
CA GLY A 58 -29.70 -10.89 1.97
C GLY A 58 -28.53 -11.37 1.11
N ASP A 59 -28.35 -10.85 -0.09
CA ASP A 59 -27.22 -11.21 -0.95
C ASP A 59 -25.88 -10.93 -0.30
N ARG A 60 -24.91 -11.82 -0.56
CA ARG A 60 -23.50 -11.60 -0.18
C ARG A 60 -22.80 -10.84 -1.28
N VAL A 61 -22.21 -9.71 -0.91
CA VAL A 61 -21.47 -8.83 -1.81
C VAL A 61 -20.00 -8.89 -1.46
N ILE A 62 -19.15 -9.05 -2.45
CA ILE A 62 -17.70 -9.00 -2.31
C ILE A 62 -17.21 -7.72 -3.02
N SER A 63 -16.55 -6.85 -2.27
CA SER A 63 -15.79 -5.74 -2.84
C SER A 63 -14.36 -6.22 -3.03
N ASP A 64 -13.90 -6.31 -4.27
CA ASP A 64 -12.53 -6.69 -4.61
C ASP A 64 -11.65 -5.43 -4.56
N LEU A 65 -10.97 -5.24 -3.43
CA LEU A 65 -10.07 -4.10 -3.20
C LEU A 65 -8.77 -4.25 -3.99
N HIS A 66 -8.32 -5.50 -4.18
CA HIS A 66 -7.12 -5.77 -4.96
C HIS A 66 -7.31 -5.36 -6.42
N ALA A 67 -8.44 -5.74 -7.03
CA ALA A 67 -8.77 -5.32 -8.40
C ALA A 67 -9.02 -3.81 -8.49
N ALA A 68 -9.81 -3.24 -7.56
CA ALA A 68 -10.12 -1.81 -7.54
C ALA A 68 -8.86 -0.93 -7.40
N ASN A 69 -7.87 -1.39 -6.63
CA ASN A 69 -6.59 -0.68 -6.49
C ASN A 69 -5.71 -0.77 -7.74
N ARG A 70 -6.08 -1.57 -8.73
CA ARG A 70 -5.38 -1.75 -10.02
C ARG A 70 -6.21 -1.29 -11.22
N GLU A 71 -7.27 -0.54 -10.96
CA GLU A 71 -8.14 -0.04 -12.04
C GLU A 71 -7.40 0.99 -12.91
N PRO A 72 -7.14 0.69 -14.21
CA PRO A 72 -6.36 1.57 -15.07
C PRO A 72 -7.00 2.94 -15.30
N SER A 73 -8.32 3.05 -15.25
CA SER A 73 -9.04 4.33 -15.38
C SER A 73 -8.76 5.28 -14.21
N VAL A 74 -8.29 4.76 -13.07
CA VAL A 74 -7.96 5.52 -11.86
C VAL A 74 -6.45 5.67 -11.69
N PHE A 75 -5.71 4.57 -11.87
CA PHE A 75 -4.28 4.51 -11.55
C PHE A 75 -3.36 4.53 -12.79
N GLY A 76 -3.93 4.65 -13.99
CA GLY A 76 -3.18 4.71 -15.24
C GLY A 76 -2.85 3.34 -15.82
N ALA A 77 -2.23 3.33 -17.02
CA ALA A 77 -1.93 2.11 -17.77
C ALA A 77 -0.94 1.18 -17.03
N ASP A 78 -0.15 1.72 -16.10
CA ASP A 78 0.81 1.01 -15.27
C ASP A 78 0.23 0.65 -13.88
N ALA A 79 -1.11 0.58 -13.75
CA ALA A 79 -1.80 0.36 -12.47
C ALA A 79 -1.35 -0.91 -11.72
N ASP A 80 -0.88 -1.94 -12.41
CA ASP A 80 -0.34 -3.17 -11.83
C ASP A 80 1.13 -3.07 -11.39
N SER A 81 1.81 -1.99 -11.76
CA SER A 81 3.22 -1.79 -11.48
C SER A 81 3.43 -0.86 -10.29
N PHE A 82 4.50 -1.09 -9.53
CA PHE A 82 4.93 -0.17 -8.48
C PHE A 82 5.52 1.10 -9.10
N ASN A 83 4.92 2.24 -8.81
CA ASN A 83 5.36 3.55 -9.28
C ASN A 83 5.08 4.63 -8.22
N PRO A 84 6.06 4.98 -7.37
CA PRO A 84 5.87 5.99 -6.32
C PRO A 84 5.79 7.42 -6.89
N HIS A 85 6.10 7.62 -8.18
CA HIS A 85 5.99 8.91 -8.86
C HIS A 85 4.63 9.13 -9.52
N ARG A 86 3.69 8.20 -9.37
CA ARG A 86 2.36 8.25 -9.97
C ARG A 86 1.64 9.55 -9.62
N THR A 87 1.10 10.21 -10.63
CA THR A 87 0.17 11.33 -10.48
C THR A 87 -1.25 10.77 -10.39
N LEU A 88 -1.96 11.13 -9.34
CA LEU A 88 -3.31 10.64 -9.09
C LEU A 88 -4.36 11.71 -9.41
N PRO A 89 -5.55 11.32 -9.91
CA PRO A 89 -6.68 12.22 -10.02
C PRO A 89 -7.06 12.84 -8.66
N ALA A 90 -7.60 14.04 -8.68
CA ALA A 90 -8.07 14.71 -7.47
C ALA A 90 -9.06 13.82 -6.69
N GLY A 91 -8.88 13.73 -5.37
CA GLY A 91 -9.71 12.90 -4.50
C GLY A 91 -9.33 11.42 -4.46
N THR A 92 -8.38 10.97 -5.26
CA THR A 92 -7.88 9.58 -5.20
C THR A 92 -6.88 9.43 -4.05
N LEU A 93 -7.09 8.41 -3.23
CA LEU A 93 -6.18 8.10 -2.14
C LEU A 93 -4.95 7.35 -2.67
N PRO A 94 -3.71 7.72 -2.25
CA PRO A 94 -2.48 7.10 -2.77
C PRO A 94 -2.36 5.61 -2.44
N PHE A 95 -2.99 5.14 -1.39
CA PHE A 95 -3.09 3.73 -1.03
C PHE A 95 -4.39 3.06 -1.55
N GLY A 96 -5.15 3.74 -2.40
CA GLY A 96 -6.42 3.24 -2.94
C GLY A 96 -7.43 2.91 -1.85
N HIS A 97 -8.06 1.75 -1.97
CA HIS A 97 -9.07 1.24 -1.05
C HIS A 97 -8.52 0.31 0.04
N THR A 98 -7.21 0.27 0.25
CA THR A 98 -6.54 -0.65 1.20
C THR A 98 -7.11 -0.59 2.61
N PHE A 99 -7.49 0.59 3.06
CA PHE A 99 -8.13 0.80 4.37
C PHE A 99 -9.66 0.79 4.31
N GLY A 100 -10.26 0.37 3.19
CA GLY A 100 -11.70 0.47 2.98
C GLY A 100 -12.19 1.91 2.83
N THR A 101 -13.51 2.07 2.72
CA THR A 101 -14.16 3.38 2.54
C THR A 101 -15.49 3.44 3.27
N GLY A 102 -16.03 4.67 3.41
CA GLY A 102 -17.32 4.91 4.05
C GLY A 102 -17.31 4.59 5.55
N VAL A 103 -18.46 4.20 6.07
CA VAL A 103 -18.66 3.91 7.51
C VAL A 103 -17.85 2.72 8.04
N HIS A 104 -17.30 1.91 7.14
CA HIS A 104 -16.46 0.77 7.46
C HIS A 104 -14.99 0.98 7.11
N SER A 105 -14.54 2.23 6.90
CA SER A 105 -13.12 2.50 6.76
C SER A 105 -12.36 2.11 8.02
N CYS A 106 -11.12 1.67 7.84
CA CYS A 106 -10.27 1.27 8.96
C CYS A 106 -10.05 2.43 9.93
N LEU A 107 -10.34 2.21 11.20
CA LEU A 107 -10.13 3.22 12.25
C LEU A 107 -8.64 3.53 12.45
N GLY A 108 -7.77 2.56 12.17
CA GLY A 108 -6.31 2.72 12.27
C GLY A 108 -5.66 3.30 11.02
N ARG A 109 -6.41 3.74 10.01
CA ARG A 109 -5.84 4.22 8.75
C ARG A 109 -4.73 5.26 8.93
N ASP A 110 -5.00 6.29 9.71
CA ASP A 110 -4.05 7.40 9.92
C ASP A 110 -2.92 7.01 10.88
N LEU A 111 -3.15 6.02 11.75
CA LEU A 111 -2.11 5.44 12.61
C LEU A 111 -1.16 4.55 11.80
N ASP A 112 -1.68 3.71 10.94
CA ASP A 112 -0.89 2.73 10.18
C ASP A 112 -0.28 3.35 8.92
N GLY A 113 -1.12 3.97 8.08
CA GLY A 113 -0.73 4.56 6.79
C GLY A 113 -0.18 5.99 6.90
N GLY A 114 -0.49 6.68 7.98
CA GLY A 114 -0.18 8.10 8.16
C GLY A 114 -1.16 9.04 7.46
N VAL A 115 -1.08 10.31 7.78
CA VAL A 115 -1.83 11.37 7.11
C VAL A 115 -1.26 11.56 5.70
N ILE A 116 -2.13 11.77 4.71
CA ILE A 116 -1.69 12.04 3.34
C ILE A 116 -1.05 13.43 3.29
N ALA A 117 0.22 13.47 2.86
CA ALA A 117 0.95 14.72 2.72
C ALA A 117 0.28 15.62 1.67
N ARG A 118 0.06 16.88 2.02
CA ARG A 118 -0.38 17.93 1.10
C ARG A 118 0.83 18.65 0.50
N GLU A 119 0.61 19.37 -0.57
CA GLU A 119 1.62 20.26 -1.11
C GLU A 119 2.10 21.24 -0.03
N GLY A 120 3.42 21.39 0.11
CA GLY A 120 4.01 22.23 1.15
C GLY A 120 4.02 21.64 2.57
N ALA A 121 3.66 20.35 2.74
CA ALA A 121 3.77 19.70 4.04
C ALA A 121 5.20 19.76 4.58
N ASP A 122 5.32 20.16 5.85
CA ASP A 122 6.62 20.20 6.55
C ASP A 122 6.99 18.76 7.02
N PRO A 123 8.09 18.19 6.51
CA PRO A 123 8.52 16.85 6.91
C PRO A 123 8.79 16.70 8.41
N ALA A 124 9.15 17.77 9.11
CA ALA A 124 9.48 17.71 10.53
C ALA A 124 8.27 17.56 11.44
N THR A 125 7.12 18.06 11.01
CA THR A 125 5.87 18.04 11.79
C THR A 125 4.82 17.11 11.20
N HIS A 126 5.12 16.46 10.07
CA HIS A 126 4.19 15.56 9.39
C HIS A 126 3.94 14.29 10.19
N GLN A 127 2.68 13.86 10.23
CA GLN A 127 2.26 12.63 10.89
C GLN A 127 2.45 11.43 9.95
N TYR A 128 3.61 10.79 10.05
CA TYR A 128 3.89 9.52 9.37
C TYR A 128 3.14 8.37 10.04
N GLY A 129 2.72 7.38 9.26
CA GLY A 129 2.15 6.16 9.80
C GLY A 129 3.22 5.22 10.36
N ILE A 130 2.80 4.32 11.25
CA ILE A 130 3.68 3.31 11.88
C ILE A 130 4.42 2.50 10.81
N ILE A 131 3.74 2.12 9.71
CA ILE A 131 4.36 1.35 8.62
C ILE A 131 5.52 2.14 8.01
N THR A 132 5.35 3.44 7.76
CA THR A 132 6.43 4.30 7.23
C THR A 132 7.61 4.37 8.18
N MET A 133 7.36 4.49 9.48
CA MET A 133 8.41 4.55 10.50
C MET A 133 9.19 3.24 10.60
N PHE A 134 8.50 2.10 10.59
CA PHE A 134 9.13 0.77 10.53
C PHE A 134 10.02 0.62 9.30
N VAL A 135 9.48 0.92 8.12
CA VAL A 135 10.20 0.83 6.86
C VAL A 135 11.42 1.73 6.86
N ARG A 136 11.29 2.96 7.38
CA ARG A 136 12.41 3.89 7.53
C ARG A 136 13.54 3.28 8.35
N THR A 137 13.22 2.68 9.50
CA THR A 137 14.22 2.06 10.38
C THR A 137 14.93 0.90 9.69
N ILE A 138 14.19 0.02 9.01
CA ILE A 138 14.73 -1.13 8.29
C ILE A 138 15.65 -0.66 7.14
N LEU A 139 15.22 0.35 6.37
CA LEU A 139 16.02 0.88 5.27
C LEU A 139 17.25 1.65 5.76
N ALA A 140 17.17 2.35 6.90
CA ALA A 140 18.31 3.00 7.53
C ALA A 140 19.39 2.01 7.99
N ALA A 141 18.99 0.77 8.30
CA ALA A 141 19.91 -0.34 8.56
C ALA A 141 20.54 -0.94 7.30
N GLY A 142 20.21 -0.42 6.12
CA GLY A 142 20.73 -0.89 4.84
C GLY A 142 20.03 -2.13 4.29
N ALA A 143 18.77 -2.35 4.63
CA ALA A 143 18.01 -3.49 4.12
C ALA A 143 17.95 -3.51 2.60
N ARG A 144 18.27 -4.66 2.03
CA ARG A 144 18.16 -4.99 0.60
C ARG A 144 17.49 -6.34 0.43
N LEU A 145 16.99 -6.59 -0.76
CA LEU A 145 16.54 -7.92 -1.12
C LEU A 145 17.72 -8.90 -1.09
N ASP A 146 17.52 -10.06 -0.50
CA ASP A 146 18.48 -11.16 -0.64
C ASP A 146 18.31 -11.75 -2.05
N THR A 147 19.31 -11.55 -2.91
CA THR A 147 19.31 -12.07 -4.29
C THR A 147 19.61 -13.55 -4.38
N ASP A 148 20.26 -14.11 -3.36
CA ASP A 148 20.62 -15.53 -3.31
C ASP A 148 19.48 -16.37 -2.73
N ASP A 149 18.52 -15.72 -2.08
CA ASP A 149 17.38 -16.33 -1.44
C ASP A 149 16.08 -15.52 -1.76
N PRO A 150 15.47 -15.76 -2.94
CA PRO A 150 14.37 -14.95 -3.42
C PRO A 150 13.09 -15.08 -2.56
N PRO A 151 12.26 -14.05 -2.52
CA PRO A 151 10.97 -14.10 -1.82
C PRO A 151 10.04 -15.17 -2.36
N GLU A 152 9.30 -15.81 -1.46
CA GLU A 152 8.34 -16.87 -1.78
C GLU A 152 6.93 -16.48 -1.37
N LEU A 153 5.96 -16.73 -2.24
CA LEU A 153 4.54 -16.55 -1.91
C LEU A 153 4.07 -17.66 -0.97
N ALA A 154 3.18 -17.32 -0.04
CA ALA A 154 2.54 -18.30 0.83
C ALA A 154 1.65 -19.23 0.01
N THR A 155 1.86 -20.54 0.13
CA THR A 155 1.06 -21.57 -0.54
C THR A 155 -0.12 -22.07 0.30
N TYR A 156 -0.16 -21.69 1.58
CA TYR A 156 -1.18 -22.15 2.57
C TYR A 156 -2.37 -21.18 2.72
N THR A 157 -2.38 -20.11 1.94
CA THR A 157 -3.47 -19.11 1.96
C THR A 157 -3.91 -18.80 0.53
N ALA A 158 -5.20 -18.54 0.35
CA ALA A 158 -5.74 -18.09 -0.93
C ALA A 158 -5.40 -16.62 -1.24
N ARG A 159 -4.79 -15.90 -0.30
CA ARG A 159 -4.34 -14.52 -0.48
C ARG A 159 -2.94 -14.52 -1.07
N PRO A 160 -2.60 -13.63 -2.01
CA PRO A 160 -1.24 -13.49 -2.55
C PRO A 160 -0.33 -12.77 -1.53
N ASN A 161 -0.12 -13.41 -0.37
CA ASN A 161 0.77 -12.93 0.68
C ASN A 161 2.15 -13.55 0.52
N TRP A 162 3.17 -12.81 0.94
CA TRP A 162 4.50 -13.36 1.08
C TRP A 162 4.56 -14.32 2.27
N GLY A 163 4.94 -15.56 2.01
CA GLY A 163 5.22 -16.54 3.06
C GLY A 163 6.61 -16.34 3.66
N ARG A 164 7.54 -15.90 2.81
CA ARG A 164 8.92 -15.62 3.15
C ARG A 164 9.42 -14.44 2.31
N TYR A 165 10.13 -13.51 2.95
CA TYR A 165 10.69 -12.35 2.26
C TYR A 165 12.08 -12.03 2.85
N PRO A 166 13.14 -12.78 2.45
CA PRO A 166 14.47 -12.59 2.98
C PRO A 166 15.03 -11.22 2.62
N VAL A 167 15.72 -10.63 3.58
CA VAL A 167 16.44 -9.36 3.41
C VAL A 167 17.83 -9.48 4.04
N VAL A 168 18.80 -8.85 3.42
CA VAL A 168 20.15 -8.68 3.96
C VAL A 168 20.32 -7.24 4.43
N PHE A 169 21.21 -7.02 5.39
CA PHE A 169 21.50 -5.72 5.97
C PHE A 169 22.96 -5.37 5.77
N ASP A 170 23.23 -4.17 5.26
CA ASP A 170 24.60 -3.67 5.09
C ASP A 170 25.23 -3.21 6.42
N ARG A 171 24.40 -2.97 7.45
CA ARG A 171 24.83 -2.47 8.76
C ARG A 171 24.15 -3.25 9.88
N SER A 172 24.89 -3.56 10.93
CA SER A 172 24.30 -4.05 12.17
C SER A 172 23.43 -2.96 12.80
N LEU A 173 22.19 -3.31 13.16
CA LEU A 173 21.36 -2.45 13.99
C LEU A 173 21.98 -2.40 15.40
N THR A 174 22.59 -1.28 15.76
CA THR A 174 22.96 -1.00 17.15
C THR A 174 21.82 -0.25 17.80
N TRP A 175 21.17 -0.88 18.76
CA TRP A 175 20.19 -0.21 19.61
C TRP A 175 20.96 0.75 20.55
N GLN A 176 20.72 2.03 20.41
CA GLN A 176 21.15 3.06 21.38
C GLN A 176 20.01 3.37 22.32
#